data_fcd20cb5e17de17a210f24b74b6e14cc
#
_entry.id   fcd20cb5e17de17a210f24b74b6e14cc
#
_cell.length_a   1.000
_cell.length_b   1.000
_cell.length_c   1.000
_cell.angle_alpha   90.00
_cell.angle_beta   90.00
_cell.angle_gamma   90.00
#
_symmetry.space_group_name_H-M   'P 1'
#
loop_
_entity.id
_entity.type
_entity.pdbx_description
1 polymer ?
#
loop_
_entity_poly.entity_id
_entity_poly.type
_entity_poly.pdbx_seq_one_letter_code
_entity_poly.pdbx_strand_id
1 'polypeptide(L)'
;MPKFTASHQFFSSEIASIPPYHGVAFLGLSHKEDKKGKILTAFDETTSSGKLIHSLLQSSTREIALLNLVRAVPKDANGKLRYPSSREKEKGRKILKEEIKNYAPQLIFLCGKEVADCILKQPKVVKIDDGLYSY
;
A
#
# COMPACT_ATOMS: atom_id res chain seq x y z
N MET A 1 -0.85 -0.27 22.10
CA MET A 1 -1.38 -0.90 20.89
C MET A 1 -0.92 -0.15 19.65
N PRO A 2 -0.36 -0.82 18.66
CA PRO A 2 -0.06 -0.15 17.41
C PRO A 2 -1.33 0.26 16.69
N LYS A 3 -1.29 1.41 16.02
CA LYS A 3 -2.39 1.89 15.20
C LYS A 3 -2.10 1.61 13.73
N PHE A 4 -3.09 1.10 13.03
CA PHE A 4 -3.00 0.79 11.61
C PHE A 4 -4.07 1.53 10.84
N THR A 5 -3.68 2.27 9.84
CA THR A 5 -4.58 2.86 8.87
C THR A 5 -4.58 1.96 7.65
N ALA A 6 -5.66 1.23 7.43
CA ALA A 6 -5.62 0.01 6.63
C ALA A 6 -6.48 0.00 5.37
N SER A 7 -7.09 1.08 4.93
CA SER A 7 -7.83 1.06 3.67
C SER A 7 -7.77 2.39 2.97
N HIS A 8 -7.90 2.38 1.67
CA HIS A 8 -7.85 3.60 0.89
C HIS A 8 -8.98 4.57 1.20
N GLN A 9 -10.19 4.07 1.37
CA GLN A 9 -11.34 4.88 1.70
C GLN A 9 -11.18 5.53 3.06
N PHE A 10 -10.83 4.74 4.05
CA PHE A 10 -10.59 5.18 5.41
C PHE A 10 -9.39 6.12 5.46
N PHE A 11 -8.29 5.72 4.83
CA PHE A 11 -7.05 6.47 4.77
C PHE A 11 -7.28 7.90 4.26
N SER A 12 -7.94 8.03 3.12
CA SER A 12 -8.14 9.34 2.49
C SER A 12 -8.96 10.30 3.37
N SER A 13 -10.01 9.82 4.02
CA SER A 13 -10.84 10.65 4.88
C SER A 13 -10.17 11.00 6.21
N GLU A 14 -9.47 10.04 6.81
CA GLU A 14 -8.79 10.23 8.09
C GLU A 14 -7.56 11.15 7.95
N ILE A 15 -6.72 10.90 6.97
CA ILE A 15 -5.47 11.63 6.80
C ILE A 15 -5.70 13.09 6.39
N ALA A 16 -6.74 13.37 5.63
CA ALA A 16 -7.07 14.74 5.25
C ALA A 16 -7.43 15.64 6.43
N SER A 17 -7.82 15.08 7.57
CA SER A 17 -8.24 15.82 8.76
C SER A 17 -7.13 16.02 9.79
N ILE A 18 -5.96 15.42 9.62
CA ILE A 18 -4.86 15.51 10.59
C ILE A 18 -3.63 16.18 9.97
N PRO A 19 -2.76 16.77 10.80
CA PRO A 19 -1.50 17.33 10.32
C PRO A 19 -0.63 16.27 9.66
N PRO A 20 0.31 16.64 8.76
CA PRO A 20 1.23 15.70 8.15
C PRO A 20 1.89 14.80 9.18
N TYR A 21 1.84 13.51 8.93
CA TYR A 21 2.39 12.51 9.83
C TYR A 21 3.65 11.90 9.22
N HIS A 22 4.77 12.04 9.92
CA HIS A 22 6.06 11.52 9.45
C HIS A 22 6.29 10.08 9.91
N GLY A 23 5.29 9.23 9.71
CA GLY A 23 5.34 7.83 10.08
C GLY A 23 5.76 6.91 8.95
N VAL A 24 5.33 5.67 9.05
CA VAL A 24 5.70 4.59 8.16
C VAL A 24 4.49 4.13 7.36
N ALA A 25 4.69 3.87 6.08
CA ALA A 25 3.68 3.26 5.21
C ALA A 25 4.22 1.95 4.62
N PHE A 26 3.33 0.97 4.47
CA PHE A 26 3.59 -0.26 3.73
C PHE A 26 2.72 -0.24 2.49
N LEU A 27 3.32 -0.44 1.33
CA LEU A 27 2.62 -0.42 0.06
C LEU A 27 2.64 -1.80 -0.60
N GLY A 28 1.47 -2.40 -0.70
CA GLY A 28 1.24 -3.66 -1.40
C GLY A 28 0.72 -3.44 -2.82
N LEU A 29 0.44 -4.53 -3.53
CA LEU A 29 0.10 -4.47 -4.95
C LEU A 29 -1.36 -4.16 -5.21
N SER A 30 -2.27 -5.01 -4.74
CA SER A 30 -3.70 -4.88 -5.03
C SER A 30 -4.55 -5.44 -3.93
N HIS A 31 -5.82 -5.04 -3.91
CA HIS A 31 -6.79 -5.66 -3.03
C HIS A 31 -7.00 -7.13 -3.40
N LYS A 32 -7.34 -7.91 -2.40
CA LYS A 32 -7.77 -9.30 -2.52
C LYS A 32 -9.20 -9.42 -2.02
N GLU A 33 -9.82 -10.52 -2.30
CA GLU A 33 -11.14 -10.81 -1.74
C GLU A 33 -11.11 -12.14 -0.96
N ASP A 34 -12.04 -12.28 -0.02
CA ASP A 34 -12.21 -13.52 0.71
C ASP A 34 -13.01 -14.54 -0.14
N LYS A 35 -13.26 -15.72 0.44
CA LYS A 35 -14.01 -16.79 -0.25
C LYS A 35 -15.44 -16.40 -0.59
N LYS A 36 -15.99 -15.38 0.07
CA LYS A 36 -17.34 -14.88 -0.14
C LYS A 36 -17.39 -13.69 -1.11
N GLY A 37 -16.25 -13.29 -1.66
CA GLY A 37 -16.16 -12.18 -2.58
C GLY A 37 -16.09 -10.81 -1.92
N LYS A 38 -15.92 -10.74 -0.59
CA LYS A 38 -15.73 -9.47 0.12
C LYS A 38 -14.31 -8.95 -0.13
N ILE A 39 -14.20 -7.70 -0.55
CA ILE A 39 -12.90 -7.05 -0.75
C ILE A 39 -12.25 -6.79 0.60
N LEU A 40 -11.02 -7.29 0.75
CA LEU A 40 -10.24 -7.15 1.96
C LEU A 40 -9.49 -5.82 1.97
N THR A 41 -9.22 -5.29 3.16
CA THR A 41 -8.37 -4.12 3.33
C THR A 41 -6.91 -4.45 2.99
N ALA A 42 -6.10 -3.43 2.77
CA ALA A 42 -4.67 -3.63 2.51
C ALA A 42 -4.01 -4.36 3.67
N PHE A 43 -3.25 -5.41 3.37
CA PHE A 43 -2.56 -6.25 4.35
C PHE A 43 -3.51 -6.81 5.42
N ASP A 44 -4.66 -7.29 4.99
CA ASP A 44 -5.63 -7.91 5.89
C ASP A 44 -4.99 -9.08 6.65
N GLU A 45 -5.31 -9.22 7.92
CA GLU A 45 -4.74 -10.25 8.81
C GLU A 45 -4.96 -11.68 8.35
N THR A 46 -5.94 -11.91 7.48
CA THR A 46 -6.22 -13.25 6.95
C THR A 46 -5.33 -13.61 5.76
N THR A 47 -4.61 -12.65 5.18
CA THR A 47 -3.67 -12.92 4.08
C THR A 47 -2.28 -13.25 4.62
N SER A 48 -1.47 -13.95 3.82
CA SER A 48 -0.11 -14.33 4.21
C SER A 48 0.77 -13.10 4.50
N SER A 49 0.74 -12.11 3.62
CA SER A 49 1.50 -10.88 3.81
C SER A 49 0.96 -10.07 4.99
N GLY A 50 -0.36 -10.02 5.16
CA GLY A 50 -0.99 -9.35 6.29
C GLY A 50 -0.60 -9.95 7.61
N LYS A 51 -0.62 -11.29 7.73
CA LYS A 51 -0.18 -11.99 8.93
C LYS A 51 1.26 -11.63 9.31
N LEU A 52 2.15 -11.61 8.31
CA LEU A 52 3.56 -11.28 8.54
C LEU A 52 3.71 -9.84 9.03
N ILE A 53 3.10 -8.89 8.34
CA ILE A 53 3.19 -7.47 8.69
C ILE A 53 2.63 -7.22 10.10
N HIS A 54 1.44 -7.71 10.39
CA HIS A 54 0.82 -7.51 11.71
C HIS A 54 1.66 -8.16 12.82
N SER A 55 2.24 -9.32 12.56
CA SER A 55 3.14 -9.99 13.51
C SER A 55 4.38 -9.15 13.81
N LEU A 56 5.01 -8.59 12.78
CA LEU A 56 6.20 -7.74 12.94
C LEU A 56 5.90 -6.44 13.67
N LEU A 57 4.69 -5.93 13.56
CA LEU A 57 4.31 -4.63 14.08
C LEU A 57 3.60 -4.67 15.44
N GLN A 58 3.41 -5.85 16.02
CA GLN A 58 2.68 -6.01 17.29
C GLN A 58 3.21 -5.16 18.43
N SER A 59 4.52 -4.98 18.51
CA SER A 59 5.16 -4.20 19.55
C SER A 59 5.37 -2.73 19.18
N SER A 60 4.98 -2.32 17.97
CA SER A 60 5.14 -0.94 17.53
C SER A 60 4.07 -0.04 18.15
N THR A 61 4.49 1.13 18.62
CA THR A 61 3.57 2.19 19.07
C THR A 61 3.34 3.24 17.99
N ARG A 62 3.99 3.10 16.83
CA ARG A 62 3.86 4.04 15.71
C ARG A 62 2.55 3.83 14.98
N GLU A 63 2.00 4.92 14.50
CA GLU A 63 0.92 4.90 13.55
C GLU A 63 1.46 4.48 12.18
N ILE A 64 0.78 3.54 11.53
CA ILE A 64 1.25 2.92 10.30
C ILE A 64 0.14 2.94 9.28
N ALA A 65 0.45 3.36 8.06
CA ALA A 65 -0.47 3.31 6.94
C ALA A 65 -0.25 2.02 6.15
N LEU A 66 -1.34 1.30 5.89
CA LEU A 66 -1.35 0.09 5.08
C LEU A 66 -2.09 0.40 3.77
N LEU A 67 -1.38 0.37 2.66
CA LEU A 67 -1.87 0.83 1.38
C LEU A 67 -1.70 -0.22 0.29
N ASN A 68 -2.50 -0.13 -0.76
CA ASN A 68 -2.32 -0.88 -1.99
C ASN A 68 -2.16 0.07 -3.18
N LEU A 69 -1.32 -0.30 -4.12
CA LEU A 69 -1.13 0.45 -5.36
C LEU A 69 -2.40 0.42 -6.22
N VAL A 70 -2.98 -0.76 -6.39
CA VAL A 70 -4.20 -0.96 -7.20
C VAL A 70 -5.39 -1.17 -6.27
N ARG A 71 -6.41 -0.36 -6.45
CA ARG A 71 -7.59 -0.30 -5.58
C ARG A 71 -8.73 -1.18 -6.06
N ALA A 72 -8.39 -2.30 -6.64
CA ALA A 72 -9.34 -3.27 -7.13
C ALA A 72 -8.78 -4.67 -6.97
N VAL A 73 -9.62 -5.66 -7.12
CA VAL A 73 -9.23 -7.06 -7.20
C VAL A 73 -9.12 -7.42 -8.68
N PRO A 74 -7.91 -7.44 -9.27
CA PRO A 74 -7.76 -7.75 -10.69
C PRO A 74 -8.01 -9.24 -10.93
N LYS A 75 -8.92 -9.54 -11.82
CA LYS A 75 -9.31 -10.91 -12.14
C LYS A 75 -9.14 -11.21 -13.62
N ASP A 76 -8.82 -12.47 -13.93
CA ASP A 76 -8.83 -12.96 -15.31
C ASP A 76 -10.24 -13.36 -15.75
N ALA A 77 -10.36 -13.87 -16.98
CA ALA A 77 -11.64 -14.29 -17.54
C ALA A 77 -12.30 -15.44 -16.76
N ASN A 78 -11.54 -16.19 -15.99
CA ASN A 78 -12.01 -17.31 -15.16
C ASN A 78 -12.31 -16.89 -13.71
N GLY A 79 -12.21 -15.59 -13.40
CA GLY A 79 -12.46 -15.07 -12.07
C GLY A 79 -11.31 -15.28 -11.09
N LYS A 80 -10.13 -15.70 -11.56
CA LYS A 80 -8.95 -15.86 -10.72
C LYS A 80 -8.15 -14.58 -10.60
N LEU A 81 -7.52 -14.37 -9.46
CA LEU A 81 -6.62 -13.24 -9.24
C LEU A 81 -5.47 -13.27 -10.26
N ARG A 82 -5.20 -12.14 -10.87
CA ARG A 82 -4.07 -11.94 -11.79
C ARG A 82 -3.24 -10.75 -11.34
N TYR A 83 -2.06 -10.57 -11.93
CA TYR A 83 -1.32 -9.33 -11.76
C TYR A 83 -2.05 -8.17 -12.43
N PRO A 84 -2.03 -6.97 -11.81
CA PRO A 84 -2.60 -5.79 -12.44
C PRO A 84 -1.89 -5.45 -13.75
N SER A 85 -2.64 -4.92 -14.70
CA SER A 85 -2.09 -4.38 -15.94
C SER A 85 -1.30 -3.08 -15.67
N SER A 86 -0.47 -2.68 -16.64
CA SER A 86 0.25 -1.41 -16.56
C SER A 86 -0.70 -0.23 -16.41
N ARG A 87 -1.86 -0.26 -17.09
CA ARG A 87 -2.89 0.77 -17.00
C ARG A 87 -3.51 0.85 -15.61
N GLU A 88 -3.80 -0.29 -15.02
CA GLU A 88 -4.34 -0.35 -13.66
C GLU A 88 -3.34 0.18 -12.64
N LYS A 89 -2.07 -0.19 -12.78
CA LYS A 89 -0.99 0.32 -11.92
C LYS A 89 -0.80 1.83 -12.07
N GLU A 90 -0.86 2.35 -13.29
CA GLU A 90 -0.71 3.78 -13.53
C GLU A 90 -1.86 4.58 -12.92
N LYS A 91 -3.09 4.10 -13.06
CA LYS A 91 -4.27 4.71 -12.42
C LYS A 91 -4.11 4.72 -10.90
N GLY A 92 -3.69 3.61 -10.34
CA GLY A 92 -3.46 3.48 -8.89
C GLY A 92 -2.35 4.40 -8.41
N ARG A 93 -1.27 4.52 -9.18
CA ARG A 93 -0.14 5.40 -8.87
C ARG A 93 -0.57 6.86 -8.76
N LYS A 94 -1.42 7.33 -9.63
CA LYS A 94 -1.92 8.71 -9.61
C LYS A 94 -2.72 9.00 -8.33
N ILE A 95 -3.56 8.07 -7.92
CA ILE A 95 -4.34 8.20 -6.69
C ILE A 95 -3.42 8.14 -5.47
N LEU A 96 -2.50 7.19 -5.47
CA LEU A 96 -1.53 7.01 -4.39
C LEU A 96 -0.67 8.25 -4.18
N LYS A 97 -0.31 8.95 -5.24
CA LYS A 97 0.49 10.19 -5.17
C LYS A 97 -0.18 11.24 -4.27
N GLU A 98 -1.49 11.40 -4.40
CA GLU A 98 -2.24 12.34 -3.56
C GLU A 98 -2.31 11.88 -2.10
N GLU A 99 -2.46 10.59 -1.87
CA GLU A 99 -2.47 10.04 -0.52
C GLU A 99 -1.13 10.22 0.18
N ILE A 100 -0.04 9.94 -0.52
CA ILE A 100 1.32 10.12 0.02
C ILE A 100 1.57 11.60 0.32
N LYS A 101 1.13 12.49 -0.55
CA LYS A 101 1.23 13.94 -0.33
C LYS A 101 0.51 14.36 0.95
N ASN A 102 -0.69 13.87 1.17
CA ASN A 102 -1.50 14.21 2.32
C ASN A 102 -0.98 13.58 3.62
N TYR A 103 -0.58 12.31 3.55
CA TYR A 103 -0.06 11.58 4.70
C TYR A 103 1.38 11.95 5.05
N ALA A 104 2.18 12.28 4.05
CA ALA A 104 3.59 12.62 4.17
C ALA A 104 4.41 11.61 4.99
N PRO A 105 4.42 10.33 4.63
CA PRO A 105 5.19 9.35 5.38
C PRO A 105 6.68 9.61 5.26
N GLN A 106 7.41 9.40 6.35
CA GLN A 106 8.85 9.52 6.39
C GLN A 106 9.53 8.33 5.69
N LEU A 107 8.90 7.16 5.75
CA LEU A 107 9.42 5.93 5.19
C LEU A 107 8.30 5.12 4.56
N ILE A 108 8.55 4.61 3.36
CA ILE A 108 7.61 3.74 2.65
C ILE A 108 8.31 2.43 2.33
N PHE A 109 7.76 1.32 2.80
CA PHE A 109 8.20 -0.02 2.42
C PHE A 109 7.42 -0.48 1.19
N LEU A 110 8.13 -0.72 0.08
CA LEU A 110 7.56 -1.25 -1.15
C LEU A 110 7.55 -2.78 -1.05
N CYS A 111 6.36 -3.35 -0.96
CA CYS A 111 6.20 -4.78 -0.71
C CYS A 111 5.94 -5.53 -2.01
N GLY A 112 6.98 -6.13 -2.56
CA GLY A 112 6.93 -6.93 -3.76
C GLY A 112 7.54 -6.28 -4.98
N LYS A 113 8.00 -7.13 -5.90
CA LYS A 113 8.71 -6.70 -7.12
C LYS A 113 7.84 -5.84 -8.03
N GLU A 114 6.58 -6.21 -8.22
CA GLU A 114 5.63 -5.46 -9.06
C GLU A 114 5.45 -4.02 -8.56
N VAL A 115 5.31 -3.85 -7.25
CA VAL A 115 5.17 -2.54 -6.62
C VAL A 115 6.46 -1.74 -6.79
N ALA A 116 7.59 -2.35 -6.47
CA ALA A 116 8.90 -1.71 -6.60
C ALA A 116 9.16 -1.27 -8.04
N ASP A 117 8.93 -2.14 -9.01
CA ASP A 117 9.13 -1.82 -10.43
C ASP A 117 8.29 -0.63 -10.88
N CYS A 118 7.05 -0.53 -10.39
CA CYS A 118 6.18 0.59 -10.74
C CYS A 118 6.62 1.92 -10.10
N ILE A 119 6.96 1.89 -8.82
CA ILE A 119 7.27 3.11 -8.07
C ILE A 119 8.69 3.62 -8.38
N LEU A 120 9.67 2.74 -8.46
CA LEU A 120 11.07 3.13 -8.63
C LEU A 120 11.39 3.67 -10.04
N LYS A 121 10.50 3.50 -11.00
CA LYS A 121 10.63 4.07 -12.35
C LYS A 121 10.27 5.55 -12.42
N GLN A 122 9.75 6.14 -11.35
CA GLN A 122 9.33 7.53 -11.36
C GLN A 122 10.54 8.47 -11.46
N PRO A 123 10.45 9.56 -12.27
CA PRO A 123 11.60 10.44 -12.49
C PRO A 123 12.17 11.11 -11.24
N LYS A 124 11.32 11.31 -10.22
CA LYS A 124 11.74 11.95 -8.97
C LYS A 124 12.35 10.99 -7.97
N VAL A 125 12.34 9.69 -8.27
CA VAL A 125 12.91 8.68 -7.37
C VAL A 125 14.39 8.51 -7.68
N VAL A 126 15.21 8.70 -6.67
CA VAL A 126 16.67 8.64 -6.80
C VAL A 126 17.22 7.54 -5.90
N LYS A 127 18.03 6.65 -6.47
CA LYS A 127 18.70 5.60 -5.72
C LYS A 127 19.80 6.22 -4.84
N ILE A 128 19.77 5.90 -3.55
CA ILE A 128 20.79 6.32 -2.58
C ILE A 128 21.75 5.16 -2.32
N ASP A 129 21.24 3.96 -2.12
CA ASP A 129 22.00 2.75 -1.85
C ASP A 129 21.15 1.55 -2.26
N ASP A 130 21.70 0.33 -2.18
CA ASP A 130 20.94 -0.87 -2.52
C ASP A 130 19.70 -0.99 -1.63
N GLY A 131 18.54 -1.05 -2.28
CA GLY A 131 17.26 -1.11 -1.61
C GLY A 131 16.79 0.19 -0.94
N LEU A 132 17.56 1.28 -1.03
CA LEU A 132 17.21 2.57 -0.45
C LEU A 132 17.12 3.65 -1.51
N TYR A 133 15.98 4.34 -1.53
CA TYR A 133 15.67 5.37 -2.53
C TYR A 133 15.10 6.61 -1.85
N SER A 134 15.28 7.75 -2.49
CA SER A 134 14.65 9.02 -2.13
C SER A 134 13.57 9.38 -3.13
N TYR A 135 12.53 10.06 -2.71
CA TYR A 135 11.46 10.55 -3.59
C TYR A 135 11.08 11.99 -3.26
#